data_69cff1bcbe7d3ff60fde5c4780c45cf2
#
_entry.id   69cff1bcbe7d3ff60fde5c4780c45cf2
#
_cell.length_a   1.000
_cell.length_b   1.000
_cell.length_c   1.000
_cell.angle_alpha   90.00
_cell.angle_beta   90.00
_cell.angle_gamma   90.00
#
_symmetry.space_group_name_H-M   'P 1'
#
loop_
_entity.id
_entity.type
_entity.pdbx_description
1 polymer ?
#
loop_
_entity_poly.entity_id
_entity_poly.type
_entity_poly.pdbx_seq_one_letter_code
_entity_poly.pdbx_strand_id
1 'polypeptide(L)'
;PRSAPTEIQGDTELPSYLGDNINAIDFTEKARKPDPKRLFKAYSQSASTLNILRAFSKGGFADLNKVHLWNLDYIKKSPQAKKFKELEDKIADALAFMEACGITSDFNNRLYTVNFWTSHEALLLPFEEAMTRTDSTTGENHDTSAHFVWIGDRTRQLDGGHVEFCRGIENPIGINC
;
A
#
# COMPACT_ATOMS: atom_id res chain seq x y z
N PRO A 1 4.81 -12.76 -10.42
CA PRO A 1 4.58 -13.92 -11.27
C PRO A 1 4.18 -15.13 -10.46
N ARG A 2 3.33 -16.01 -11.03
CA ARG A 2 3.00 -17.28 -10.41
C ARG A 2 4.16 -18.26 -10.58
N SER A 3 4.31 -19.17 -9.62
CA SER A 3 5.33 -20.24 -9.71
C SER A 3 5.02 -21.24 -10.81
N ALA A 4 3.74 -21.42 -11.19
CA ALA A 4 3.31 -22.22 -12.31
C ALA A 4 2.59 -21.33 -13.35
N PRO A 5 2.94 -21.40 -14.64
CA PRO A 5 2.30 -20.61 -15.70
C PRO A 5 0.87 -21.08 -15.99
N THR A 6 0.59 -22.34 -15.69
CA THR A 6 -0.72 -23.00 -15.94
C THR A 6 -1.23 -23.68 -14.69
N GLU A 7 -2.55 -23.89 -14.64
CA GLU A 7 -3.28 -24.66 -13.63
C GLU A 7 -4.07 -25.77 -14.32
N ILE A 8 -4.15 -26.94 -13.68
CA ILE A 8 -4.83 -28.14 -14.23
C ILE A 8 -6.00 -28.50 -13.32
N GLN A 9 -7.18 -28.67 -13.89
CA GLN A 9 -8.35 -29.22 -13.21
C GLN A 9 -8.95 -30.35 -14.05
N GLY A 10 -8.90 -31.58 -13.54
CA GLY A 10 -9.26 -32.80 -14.32
C GLY A 10 -8.33 -32.92 -15.53
N ASP A 11 -8.91 -33.01 -16.73
CA ASP A 11 -8.18 -33.11 -18.00
C ASP A 11 -7.96 -31.77 -18.69
N THR A 12 -8.35 -30.68 -18.06
CA THR A 12 -8.24 -29.33 -18.63
C THR A 12 -7.07 -28.56 -18.03
N GLU A 13 -6.24 -28.00 -18.91
CA GLU A 13 -5.14 -27.10 -18.54
C GLU A 13 -5.44 -25.69 -19.04
N LEU A 14 -5.36 -24.70 -18.17
CA LEU A 14 -5.57 -23.30 -18.49
C LEU A 14 -4.46 -22.42 -17.89
N PRO A 15 -4.27 -21.17 -18.41
CA PRO A 15 -3.37 -20.21 -17.78
C PRO A 15 -3.71 -19.98 -16.31
N SER A 16 -2.69 -19.83 -15.49
CA SER A 16 -2.87 -19.53 -14.05
C SER A 16 -3.64 -18.24 -13.83
N TYR A 17 -4.38 -18.18 -12.71
CA TYR A 17 -4.89 -16.93 -12.20
C TYR A 17 -3.73 -16.01 -11.75
N LEU A 18 -3.62 -14.85 -12.38
CA LEU A 18 -2.52 -13.91 -12.16
C LEU A 18 -2.87 -12.74 -11.24
N GLY A 19 -4.15 -12.63 -10.88
CA GLY A 19 -4.70 -11.55 -10.07
C GLY A 19 -5.82 -10.82 -10.81
N ASP A 20 -6.75 -10.23 -10.06
CA ASP A 20 -7.95 -9.57 -10.61
C ASP A 20 -7.65 -8.40 -11.54
N ASN A 21 -6.46 -7.81 -11.43
CA ASN A 21 -5.99 -6.76 -12.34
C ASN A 21 -5.51 -7.30 -13.71
N ILE A 22 -5.36 -8.61 -13.86
CA ILE A 22 -4.91 -9.26 -15.09
C ILE A 22 -6.02 -10.12 -15.69
N ASN A 23 -6.53 -11.10 -14.92
CA ASN A 23 -7.53 -12.07 -15.37
C ASN A 23 -8.48 -12.45 -14.22
N ALA A 24 -9.49 -13.27 -14.48
CA ALA A 24 -10.45 -13.68 -13.47
C ALA A 24 -10.10 -15.04 -12.84
N ILE A 25 -10.60 -15.28 -11.62
CA ILE A 25 -10.33 -16.49 -10.84
C ILE A 25 -11.05 -17.72 -11.38
N ASP A 26 -12.18 -17.55 -12.07
CA ASP A 26 -12.95 -18.67 -12.62
C ASP A 26 -12.09 -19.52 -13.55
N PHE A 27 -12.20 -20.86 -13.43
CA PHE A 27 -11.45 -21.80 -14.25
C PHE A 27 -12.13 -22.03 -15.61
N THR A 28 -12.11 -20.99 -16.47
CA THR A 28 -12.61 -21.03 -17.84
C THR A 28 -11.64 -20.30 -18.77
N GLU A 29 -11.58 -20.70 -20.03
CA GLU A 29 -10.72 -20.05 -21.02
C GLU A 29 -10.97 -18.55 -21.11
N LYS A 30 -12.24 -18.14 -21.11
CA LYS A 30 -12.63 -16.73 -21.16
C LYS A 30 -12.15 -15.95 -19.93
N ALA A 31 -12.29 -16.50 -18.75
CA ALA A 31 -11.92 -15.86 -17.49
C ALA A 31 -10.40 -15.74 -17.33
N ARG A 32 -9.66 -16.76 -17.81
CA ARG A 32 -8.19 -16.82 -17.69
C ARG A 32 -7.45 -15.99 -18.73
N LYS A 33 -8.15 -15.51 -19.76
CA LYS A 33 -7.56 -14.61 -20.76
C LYS A 33 -7.27 -13.25 -20.12
N PRO A 34 -6.04 -12.70 -20.25
CA PRO A 34 -5.74 -11.36 -19.77
C PRO A 34 -6.62 -10.28 -20.44
N ASP A 35 -7.12 -9.33 -19.62
CA ASP A 35 -7.96 -8.23 -20.07
C ASP A 35 -7.38 -6.89 -19.56
N PRO A 36 -6.83 -6.03 -20.43
CA PRO A 36 -6.28 -4.72 -20.06
C PRO A 36 -7.27 -3.80 -19.34
N LYS A 37 -8.57 -3.96 -19.58
CA LYS A 37 -9.61 -3.16 -18.90
C LYS A 37 -9.64 -3.40 -17.39
N ARG A 38 -9.21 -4.57 -16.95
CA ARG A 38 -9.10 -4.89 -15.52
C ARG A 38 -8.05 -4.03 -14.83
N LEU A 39 -6.89 -3.84 -15.48
CA LEU A 39 -5.82 -2.99 -14.94
C LEU A 39 -6.27 -1.52 -14.86
N PHE A 40 -6.96 -1.02 -15.87
CA PHE A 40 -7.53 0.33 -15.86
C PHE A 40 -8.56 0.51 -14.73
N LYS A 41 -9.42 -0.49 -14.51
CA LYS A 41 -10.37 -0.49 -13.39
C LYS A 41 -9.67 -0.52 -12.04
N ALA A 42 -8.63 -1.34 -11.89
CA ALA A 42 -7.82 -1.42 -10.67
C ALA A 42 -7.16 -0.07 -10.35
N TYR A 43 -6.59 0.59 -11.36
CA TYR A 43 -6.03 1.95 -11.23
C TYR A 43 -7.09 2.95 -10.73
N SER A 44 -8.26 2.98 -11.36
CA SER A 44 -9.34 3.92 -10.99
C SER A 44 -9.84 3.69 -9.57
N GLN A 45 -9.99 2.43 -9.15
CA GLN A 45 -10.39 2.07 -7.79
C GLN A 45 -9.31 2.43 -6.77
N SER A 46 -8.04 2.18 -7.09
CA SER A 46 -6.90 2.55 -6.24
C SER A 46 -6.85 4.08 -6.05
N ALA A 47 -6.90 4.85 -7.13
CA ALA A 47 -6.87 6.31 -7.07
C ALA A 47 -8.02 6.88 -6.23
N SER A 48 -9.23 6.36 -6.38
CA SER A 48 -10.39 6.78 -5.59
C SER A 48 -10.22 6.45 -4.11
N THR A 49 -9.77 5.24 -3.78
CA THR A 49 -9.52 4.80 -2.39
C THR A 49 -8.43 5.65 -1.74
N LEU A 50 -7.31 5.88 -2.43
CA LEU A 50 -6.20 6.68 -1.91
C LEU A 50 -6.61 8.14 -1.68
N ASN A 51 -7.45 8.71 -2.54
CA ASN A 51 -7.98 10.06 -2.34
C ASN A 51 -8.87 10.15 -1.08
N ILE A 52 -9.72 9.14 -0.83
CA ILE A 52 -10.53 9.07 0.39
C ILE A 52 -9.63 8.94 1.63
N LEU A 53 -8.64 8.04 1.61
CA LEU A 53 -7.70 7.87 2.71
C LEU A 53 -6.91 9.16 2.98
N ARG A 54 -6.49 9.87 1.93
CA ARG A 54 -5.80 11.16 2.06
C ARG A 54 -6.72 12.21 2.68
N ALA A 55 -7.98 12.27 2.26
CA ALA A 55 -8.95 13.18 2.86
C ALA A 55 -9.15 12.89 4.35
N PHE A 56 -9.27 11.63 4.75
CA PHE A 56 -9.40 11.25 6.16
C PHE A 56 -8.13 11.54 6.97
N SER A 57 -6.96 11.22 6.43
CA SER A 57 -5.68 11.43 7.12
C SER A 57 -5.38 12.92 7.35
N LYS A 58 -5.94 13.82 6.55
CA LYS A 58 -5.77 15.27 6.65
C LYS A 58 -6.99 15.99 7.25
N GLY A 59 -8.15 15.36 7.25
CA GLY A 59 -9.44 15.93 7.70
C GLY A 59 -9.76 15.74 9.19
N GLY A 60 -8.80 15.36 10.02
CA GLY A 60 -8.99 15.22 11.47
C GLY A 60 -9.52 13.84 11.93
N PHE A 61 -9.71 12.87 11.05
CA PHE A 61 -10.03 11.49 11.44
C PHE A 61 -8.84 10.79 12.13
N ALA A 62 -7.63 11.24 11.84
CA ALA A 62 -6.41 10.74 12.45
C ALA A 62 -5.99 11.51 13.71
N ASP A 63 -6.91 12.25 14.33
CA ASP A 63 -6.68 12.97 15.59
C ASP A 63 -6.26 11.98 16.68
N LEU A 64 -5.07 12.19 17.25
CA LEU A 64 -4.52 11.32 18.29
C LEU A 64 -5.43 11.25 19.52
N ASN A 65 -6.16 12.33 19.84
CA ASN A 65 -7.12 12.34 20.94
C ASN A 65 -8.34 11.43 20.70
N LYS A 66 -8.57 10.98 19.48
CA LYS A 66 -9.68 10.10 19.10
C LYS A 66 -9.21 8.68 18.78
N VAL A 67 -8.09 8.57 18.07
CA VAL A 67 -7.60 7.29 17.54
C VAL A 67 -7.26 6.30 18.65
N HIS A 68 -6.71 6.76 19.77
CA HIS A 68 -6.39 5.88 20.89
C HIS A 68 -7.63 5.23 21.52
N LEU A 69 -8.82 5.86 21.39
CA LEU A 69 -10.08 5.32 21.90
C LEU A 69 -10.65 4.19 21.00
N TRP A 70 -10.31 4.16 19.72
CA TRP A 70 -10.87 3.19 18.76
C TRP A 70 -10.39 1.76 19.00
N ASN A 71 -9.21 1.60 19.56
CA ASN A 71 -8.59 0.30 19.74
C ASN A 71 -9.03 -0.43 21.01
N LEU A 72 -9.68 0.24 21.96
CA LEU A 72 -10.03 -0.29 23.28
C LEU A 72 -10.87 -1.57 23.24
N ASP A 73 -11.89 -1.61 22.39
CA ASP A 73 -12.82 -2.75 22.36
C ASP A 73 -12.22 -3.97 21.64
N TYR A 74 -11.37 -3.75 20.65
CA TYR A 74 -10.67 -4.83 19.95
C TYR A 74 -9.59 -5.47 20.83
N ILE A 75 -8.84 -4.64 21.55
CA ILE A 75 -7.70 -5.06 22.37
C ILE A 75 -8.15 -5.84 23.61
N LYS A 76 -9.32 -5.55 24.20
CA LYS A 76 -9.86 -6.24 25.39
C LYS A 76 -9.90 -7.77 25.25
N LYS A 77 -10.02 -8.29 24.03
CA LYS A 77 -10.09 -9.73 23.74
C LYS A 77 -8.72 -10.36 23.43
N SER A 78 -7.66 -9.57 23.40
CA SER A 78 -6.32 -10.04 23.09
C SER A 78 -5.60 -10.61 24.33
N PRO A 79 -4.80 -11.68 24.23
CA PRO A 79 -3.90 -12.12 25.30
C PRO A 79 -2.91 -11.02 25.75
N GLN A 80 -2.65 -10.03 24.93
CA GLN A 80 -1.75 -8.90 25.19
C GLN A 80 -2.50 -7.65 25.72
N ALA A 81 -3.80 -7.77 26.05
CA ALA A 81 -4.66 -6.65 26.45
C ALA A 81 -4.04 -5.78 27.56
N LYS A 82 -3.41 -6.41 28.57
CA LYS A 82 -2.78 -5.69 29.67
C LYS A 82 -1.65 -4.79 29.21
N LYS A 83 -0.76 -5.29 28.34
CA LYS A 83 0.37 -4.54 27.78
C LYS A 83 -0.06 -3.36 26.94
N PHE A 84 -1.10 -3.56 26.12
CA PHE A 84 -1.68 -2.50 25.31
C PHE A 84 -2.33 -1.42 26.17
N LYS A 85 -3.06 -1.82 27.22
CA LYS A 85 -3.67 -0.86 28.13
C LYS A 85 -2.63 -0.01 28.84
N GLU A 86 -1.53 -0.58 29.31
CA GLU A 86 -0.44 0.17 29.94
C GLU A 86 0.18 1.20 28.96
N LEU A 87 0.29 0.86 27.67
CA LEU A 87 0.77 1.79 26.66
C LEU A 87 -0.25 2.90 26.38
N GLU A 88 -1.51 2.53 26.29
CA GLU A 88 -2.61 3.45 26.06
C GLU A 88 -2.76 4.47 27.20
N ASP A 89 -2.71 4.03 28.45
CA ASP A 89 -2.76 4.91 29.62
C ASP A 89 -1.60 5.94 29.56
N LYS A 90 -0.39 5.52 29.18
CA LYS A 90 0.75 6.44 28.99
C LYS A 90 0.53 7.45 27.87
N ILE A 91 -0.11 7.04 26.77
CA ILE A 91 -0.44 7.95 25.66
C ILE A 91 -1.51 8.96 26.14
N ALA A 92 -2.54 8.49 26.84
CA ALA A 92 -3.58 9.36 27.36
C ALA A 92 -3.01 10.40 28.36
N ASP A 93 -2.14 9.98 29.27
CA ASP A 93 -1.45 10.89 30.21
C ASP A 93 -0.59 11.93 29.49
N ALA A 94 0.13 11.51 28.44
CA ALA A 94 0.96 12.41 27.64
C ALA A 94 0.11 13.44 26.89
N LEU A 95 -1.02 13.01 26.30
CA LEU A 95 -1.95 13.92 25.60
C LEU A 95 -2.62 14.90 26.57
N ALA A 96 -3.04 14.43 27.74
CA ALA A 96 -3.62 15.30 28.78
C ALA A 96 -2.60 16.34 29.29
N PHE A 97 -1.34 15.96 29.43
CA PHE A 97 -0.27 16.88 29.80
C PHE A 97 -0.04 17.93 28.69
N MET A 98 0.00 17.50 27.42
CA MET A 98 0.15 18.43 26.29
C MET A 98 -1.00 19.43 26.22
N GLU A 99 -2.24 18.97 26.43
CA GLU A 99 -3.43 19.82 26.47
C GLU A 99 -3.35 20.85 27.62
N ALA A 100 -2.93 20.41 28.80
CA ALA A 100 -2.73 21.30 29.95
C ALA A 100 -1.64 22.38 29.68
N CYS A 101 -0.68 22.08 28.81
CA CYS A 101 0.32 23.02 28.34
C CYS A 101 -0.16 23.90 27.16
N GLY A 102 -1.42 23.81 26.76
CA GLY A 102 -1.99 24.56 25.63
C GLY A 102 -1.64 24.01 24.24
N ILE A 103 -1.06 22.82 24.18
CA ILE A 103 -0.76 22.14 22.90
C ILE A 103 -1.97 21.33 22.50
N THR A 104 -2.89 21.94 21.76
CA THR A 104 -4.12 21.31 21.28
C THR A 104 -4.07 21.08 19.77
N SER A 105 -5.01 20.28 19.25
CA SER A 105 -5.15 20.03 17.81
C SER A 105 -5.36 21.32 17.01
N ASP A 106 -5.98 22.33 17.58
CA ASP A 106 -6.23 23.62 16.92
C ASP A 106 -4.95 24.41 16.69
N PHE A 107 -3.95 24.26 17.55
CA PHE A 107 -2.67 24.92 17.45
C PHE A 107 -1.59 24.08 16.74
N ASN A 108 -1.75 22.75 16.73
CA ASN A 108 -0.76 21.86 16.17
C ASN A 108 -1.38 20.84 15.21
N ASN A 109 -1.32 21.15 13.92
CA ASN A 109 -1.81 20.30 12.84
C ASN A 109 -1.26 18.85 12.92
N ARG A 110 -0.09 18.62 13.50
CA ARG A 110 0.51 17.30 13.64
C ARG A 110 -0.25 16.38 14.60
N LEU A 111 -1.11 16.89 15.46
CA LEU A 111 -1.89 16.09 16.39
C LEU A 111 -3.12 15.44 15.73
N TYR A 112 -3.66 16.03 14.68
CA TYR A 112 -4.86 15.54 14.02
C TYR A 112 -4.67 15.10 12.56
N THR A 113 -3.46 15.25 12.03
CA THR A 113 -3.13 14.76 10.67
C THR A 113 -2.03 13.73 10.73
N VAL A 114 -2.12 12.72 9.87
CA VAL A 114 -1.03 11.77 9.70
C VAL A 114 -0.59 11.73 8.24
N ASN A 115 0.69 11.48 8.02
CA ASN A 115 1.18 11.10 6.72
C ASN A 115 0.91 9.61 6.53
N PHE A 116 0.36 9.24 5.37
CA PHE A 116 0.32 7.84 4.99
C PHE A 116 1.12 7.63 3.72
N TRP A 117 1.71 6.48 3.63
CA TRP A 117 2.60 6.11 2.55
C TRP A 117 2.06 4.84 1.90
N THR A 118 2.16 4.78 0.60
CA THR A 118 1.76 3.61 -0.19
C THR A 118 2.97 2.83 -0.63
N SER A 119 2.82 1.52 -0.73
CA SER A 119 3.86 0.63 -1.22
C SER A 119 3.25 -0.56 -1.93
N HIS A 120 3.94 -1.08 -2.94
CA HIS A 120 3.61 -2.33 -3.59
C HIS A 120 4.83 -2.98 -4.27
N GLU A 121 4.67 -4.24 -4.65
CA GLU A 121 5.62 -4.93 -5.52
C GLU A 121 5.53 -4.37 -6.94
N ALA A 122 6.65 -3.91 -7.50
CA ALA A 122 6.75 -3.48 -8.89
C ALA A 122 6.71 -4.70 -9.82
N LEU A 123 5.56 -5.37 -9.90
CA LEU A 123 5.42 -6.66 -10.59
C LEU A 123 5.20 -6.51 -12.10
N LEU A 124 4.38 -5.52 -12.49
CA LEU A 124 3.96 -5.29 -13.86
C LEU A 124 4.73 -4.10 -14.45
N LEU A 125 5.94 -4.34 -14.96
CA LEU A 125 6.80 -3.27 -15.47
C LEU A 125 6.12 -2.33 -16.48
N PRO A 126 5.26 -2.78 -17.42
CA PRO A 126 4.54 -1.86 -18.29
C PRO A 126 3.60 -0.90 -17.55
N PHE A 127 3.07 -1.30 -16.39
CA PHE A 127 2.26 -0.42 -15.53
C PHE A 127 3.14 0.59 -14.80
N GLU A 128 4.23 0.14 -14.21
CA GLU A 128 5.17 1.00 -13.49
C GLU A 128 5.81 2.03 -14.45
N GLU A 129 6.20 1.60 -15.65
CA GLU A 129 6.68 2.49 -16.70
C GLU A 129 5.63 3.54 -17.09
N ALA A 130 4.38 3.13 -17.30
CA ALA A 130 3.28 4.03 -17.60
C ALA A 130 2.99 5.03 -16.47
N MET A 131 3.32 4.70 -15.23
CA MET A 131 3.16 5.56 -14.06
C MET A 131 4.40 6.41 -13.76
N THR A 132 5.53 6.13 -14.37
CA THR A 132 6.78 6.88 -14.15
C THR A 132 6.70 8.27 -14.78
N ARG A 133 7.17 9.27 -14.04
CA ARG A 133 7.23 10.68 -14.46
C ARG A 133 8.61 11.25 -14.18
N THR A 134 9.08 12.08 -15.09
CA THR A 134 10.29 12.86 -14.88
C THR A 134 9.93 14.15 -14.15
N ASP A 135 10.59 14.42 -13.03
CA ASP A 135 10.50 15.71 -12.35
C ASP A 135 11.12 16.80 -13.23
N SER A 136 10.34 17.79 -13.61
CA SER A 136 10.79 18.87 -14.48
C SER A 136 11.84 19.80 -13.80
N THR A 137 11.98 19.73 -12.49
CA THR A 137 12.91 20.54 -11.71
C THR A 137 14.27 19.88 -11.57
N THR A 138 14.29 18.56 -11.28
CA THR A 138 15.52 17.80 -11.02
C THR A 138 15.98 16.97 -12.22
N GLY A 139 15.06 16.63 -13.13
CA GLY A 139 15.31 15.70 -14.23
C GLY A 139 15.27 14.20 -13.81
N GLU A 140 14.95 13.93 -12.54
CA GLU A 140 14.90 12.60 -11.97
C GLU A 140 13.59 11.90 -12.30
N ASN A 141 13.62 10.58 -12.43
CA ASN A 141 12.43 9.78 -12.70
C ASN A 141 11.84 9.23 -11.40
N HIS A 142 10.55 9.40 -11.23
CA HIS A 142 9.81 8.85 -10.10
C HIS A 142 8.65 7.99 -10.60
N ASP A 143 8.59 6.76 -10.11
CA ASP A 143 7.41 5.93 -10.27
C ASP A 143 6.30 6.45 -9.35
N THR A 144 5.25 7.01 -9.95
CA THR A 144 4.12 7.59 -9.22
C THR A 144 3.04 6.58 -8.85
N SER A 145 3.27 5.30 -9.08
CA SER A 145 2.37 4.21 -8.67
C SER A 145 2.30 4.05 -7.16
N ALA A 146 3.43 4.27 -6.45
CA ALA A 146 3.52 4.27 -4.99
C ALA A 146 4.69 5.13 -4.49
N HIS A 147 4.73 5.42 -3.19
CA HIS A 147 5.86 6.11 -2.56
C HIS A 147 7.08 5.20 -2.40
N PHE A 148 6.84 3.91 -2.19
CA PHE A 148 7.86 2.89 -2.01
C PHE A 148 7.50 1.69 -2.87
N VAL A 149 8.44 1.19 -3.66
CA VAL A 149 8.25 0.00 -4.48
C VAL A 149 9.25 -1.07 -4.08
N TRP A 150 8.89 -2.34 -4.27
CA TRP A 150 9.85 -3.40 -4.01
C TRP A 150 9.92 -4.42 -5.13
N ILE A 151 11.08 -5.07 -5.21
CA ILE A 151 11.36 -6.18 -6.11
C ILE A 151 11.01 -7.47 -5.37
N GLY A 152 10.17 -8.29 -5.97
CA GLY A 152 9.78 -9.59 -5.43
C GLY A 152 10.90 -10.62 -5.55
N ASP A 153 10.85 -11.66 -4.71
CA ASP A 153 11.84 -12.75 -4.69
C ASP A 153 12.06 -13.39 -6.07
N ARG A 154 10.99 -13.54 -6.86
CA ARG A 154 11.05 -14.17 -8.18
C ARG A 154 11.53 -13.26 -9.32
N THR A 155 11.72 -11.99 -9.06
CA THR A 155 12.10 -10.97 -10.07
C THR A 155 13.37 -10.21 -9.71
N ARG A 156 14.13 -10.70 -8.73
CA ARG A 156 15.34 -10.05 -8.19
C ARG A 156 16.65 -10.41 -8.86
N GLN A 157 16.61 -11.06 -10.02
CA GLN A 157 17.81 -11.38 -10.79
C GLN A 157 18.53 -10.09 -11.20
N LEU A 158 19.84 -10.02 -11.00
CA LEU A 158 20.63 -8.80 -11.22
C LEU A 158 20.62 -8.31 -12.67
N ASP A 159 20.44 -9.22 -13.61
CA ASP A 159 20.30 -8.98 -15.04
C ASP A 159 18.84 -8.90 -15.51
N GLY A 160 17.89 -8.91 -14.57
CA GLY A 160 16.46 -8.89 -14.83
C GLY A 160 15.90 -7.47 -15.03
N GLY A 161 14.84 -7.37 -15.83
CA GLY A 161 14.20 -6.09 -16.14
C GLY A 161 13.67 -5.35 -14.91
N HIS A 162 13.29 -6.04 -13.83
CA HIS A 162 12.81 -5.40 -12.60
C HIS A 162 13.93 -4.67 -11.86
N VAL A 163 15.12 -5.27 -11.80
CA VAL A 163 16.29 -4.61 -11.20
C VAL A 163 16.73 -3.43 -12.06
N GLU A 164 16.71 -3.57 -13.39
CA GLU A 164 17.07 -2.49 -14.30
C GLU A 164 16.08 -1.33 -14.25
N PHE A 165 14.77 -1.61 -14.19
CA PHE A 165 13.76 -0.58 -13.99
C PHE A 165 13.99 0.21 -12.70
N CYS A 166 14.22 -0.50 -11.59
CA CYS A 166 14.45 0.12 -10.28
C CYS A 166 15.73 0.95 -10.22
N ARG A 167 16.73 0.68 -11.07
CA ARG A 167 17.92 1.55 -11.20
C ARG A 167 17.63 2.90 -11.84
N GLY A 168 16.53 3.00 -12.60
CA GLY A 168 16.15 4.19 -13.34
C GLY A 168 15.19 5.13 -12.61
N ILE A 169 14.81 4.81 -11.36
CA ILE A 169 13.87 5.61 -10.56
C ILE A 169 14.47 6.00 -9.21
N GLU A 170 14.02 7.14 -8.67
CA GLU A 170 14.51 7.70 -7.40
C GLU A 170 13.63 7.31 -6.19
N ASN A 171 12.61 6.49 -6.38
CA ASN A 171 11.80 5.98 -5.28
C ASN A 171 12.66 5.19 -4.27
N PRO A 172 12.35 5.22 -2.99
CA PRO A 172 12.85 4.23 -2.04
C PRO A 172 12.48 2.82 -2.49
N ILE A 173 13.46 1.91 -2.51
CA ILE A 173 13.30 0.56 -3.06
C ILE A 173 13.54 -0.49 -1.99
N GLY A 174 12.67 -1.50 -1.95
CA GLY A 174 12.84 -2.71 -1.16
C GLY A 174 13.16 -3.92 -2.04
N ILE A 175 13.80 -4.91 -1.45
CA ILE A 175 14.05 -6.22 -2.09
C ILE A 175 13.56 -7.30 -1.13
N ASN A 176 12.72 -8.18 -1.63
CA ASN A 176 12.28 -9.35 -0.86
C ASN A 176 13.38 -10.41 -0.91
N CYS A 177 13.82 -10.86 0.28
CA CYS A 177 14.91 -11.85 0.45
C CYS A 177 14.38 -13.13 1.06
#